data_d25d00a7c421e5932f0d86bf756fed2d
#
_entry.id   d25d00a7c421e5932f0d86bf756fed2d
#
_cell.length_a   1.000
_cell.length_b   1.000
_cell.length_c   1.000
_cell.angle_alpha   90.00
_cell.angle_beta   90.00
_cell.angle_gamma   90.00
#
_symmetry.space_group_name_H-M   'P 1'
#
loop_
_entity.id
_entity.type
_entity.pdbx_description
1 polymer ?
#
loop_
_entity_poly.entity_id
_entity_poly.type
_entity_poly.pdbx_seq_one_letter_code
_entity_poly.pdbx_strand_id
1 'polypeptide(L)'
;MKRRTFLQNGIVAAGAFSFSSLAMGAKTRSSANVFKTKFSPEFGIFGDVAGSNPLDQIKWGHDQGFRAWENTMLKDRSVDEQEKISKTVQGLGMEFGQFVGTLTFKDVTFAGRNTSLREKVLDDVRASVEIAKRMNTKFIHNVLGMSDPKLPWDFQMANAIDLLKRIAEIYEPHGLIMVMESMNHKIDHPGMFLHTIPQAYALAKAVGSASVKVLFDFYHVQIQEGNVLPTLDYAWDEIAYIQVGDTPGRNEPTTGEINYPNVLQYLYDKGYRGFVGMEHGTSKAGKEGELATLAAYRSIDAK
;
A
#
# COMPACT_ATOMS: atom_id res chain seq x y z
N MET A 1 -60.39 -18.56 -35.77
CA MET A 1 -61.41 -17.66 -36.33
C MET A 1 -60.81 -16.28 -36.48
N LYS A 2 -60.60 -15.89 -37.73
CA LYS A 2 -61.01 -14.67 -38.44
C LYS A 2 -60.53 -13.35 -37.82
N ARG A 3 -59.54 -12.68 -38.50
CA ARG A 3 -59.68 -11.63 -39.57
C ARG A 3 -59.85 -10.23 -38.97
N ARG A 4 -59.19 -9.19 -39.37
CA ARG A 4 -58.70 -8.50 -40.55
C ARG A 4 -58.58 -7.03 -40.19
N THR A 5 -57.43 -6.39 -40.49
CA THR A 5 -57.15 -5.32 -41.45
C THR A 5 -58.02 -4.05 -41.38
N PHE A 6 -57.43 -2.86 -41.30
CA PHE A 6 -57.52 -1.84 -42.36
C PHE A 6 -56.51 -0.71 -42.19
N LEU A 7 -55.99 -0.30 -43.29
CA LEU A 7 -55.09 0.79 -43.66
C LEU A 7 -55.76 2.17 -43.57
N GLN A 8 -55.07 3.30 -43.37
CA GLN A 8 -54.64 4.18 -44.47
C GLN A 8 -54.09 5.52 -43.96
N ASN A 9 -52.94 5.89 -44.45
CA ASN A 9 -52.42 7.14 -44.99
C ASN A 9 -52.76 8.51 -44.37
N GLY A 10 -51.69 9.24 -44.03
CA GLY A 10 -51.64 10.68 -43.92
C GLY A 10 -50.21 11.18 -44.00
N ILE A 11 -49.75 11.57 -45.19
CA ILE A 11 -48.46 12.24 -45.44
C ILE A 11 -48.59 13.69 -45.04
N VAL A 12 -47.68 14.21 -44.17
CA VAL A 12 -47.31 15.65 -44.17
C VAL A 12 -45.79 15.72 -43.98
N ALA A 13 -45.15 16.29 -44.98
CA ALA A 13 -43.76 16.67 -44.99
C ALA A 13 -43.56 17.97 -44.21
N ALA A 14 -42.50 18.10 -43.45
CA ALA A 14 -41.64 19.29 -43.41
C ALA A 14 -40.56 19.22 -42.33
N GLY A 15 -39.35 19.55 -42.70
CA GLY A 15 -38.37 20.20 -41.81
C GLY A 15 -37.27 19.34 -41.24
N ALA A 16 -36.28 19.04 -42.05
CA ALA A 16 -34.99 18.58 -41.57
C ALA A 16 -34.27 19.71 -40.82
N PHE A 17 -34.18 19.61 -39.48
CA PHE A 17 -33.19 20.31 -38.70
C PHE A 17 -32.12 19.30 -38.31
N SER A 18 -31.01 19.36 -39.02
CA SER A 18 -29.79 18.60 -38.64
C SER A 18 -29.19 19.22 -37.38
N PHE A 19 -29.46 18.65 -36.23
CA PHE A 19 -28.63 18.84 -35.06
C PHE A 19 -27.40 17.94 -35.18
N SER A 20 -26.29 18.53 -35.63
CA SER A 20 -24.97 17.91 -35.48
C SER A 20 -24.63 17.87 -33.98
N SER A 21 -25.01 16.78 -33.31
CA SER A 21 -24.47 16.46 -31.99
C SER A 21 -22.97 16.16 -32.16
N LEU A 22 -22.11 17.11 -31.79
CA LEU A 22 -20.75 16.83 -31.45
C LEU A 22 -20.75 15.84 -30.27
N ALA A 23 -20.78 14.57 -30.56
CA ALA A 23 -20.40 13.54 -29.61
C ALA A 23 -18.91 13.72 -29.36
N MET A 24 -18.57 14.47 -28.30
CA MET A 24 -17.25 14.36 -27.70
C MET A 24 -17.08 12.90 -27.32
N GLY A 25 -16.31 12.18 -28.13
CA GLY A 25 -15.97 10.79 -27.90
C GLY A 25 -15.27 10.66 -26.56
N ALA A 26 -16.00 10.29 -25.52
CA ALA A 26 -15.41 9.66 -24.36
C ALA A 26 -14.66 8.45 -24.90
N LYS A 27 -13.32 8.55 -24.97
CA LYS A 27 -12.48 7.38 -25.20
C LYS A 27 -12.86 6.36 -24.13
N THR A 28 -13.62 5.34 -24.49
CA THR A 28 -13.82 4.16 -23.66
C THR A 28 -12.41 3.60 -23.42
N ARG A 29 -11.87 3.86 -22.22
CA ARG A 29 -10.62 3.29 -21.79
C ARG A 29 -10.77 1.79 -21.82
N SER A 30 -9.95 1.13 -22.61
CA SER A 30 -9.89 -0.33 -22.68
C SER A 30 -9.63 -0.86 -21.27
N SER A 31 -10.46 -1.78 -20.79
CA SER A 31 -10.26 -2.50 -19.52
C SER A 31 -8.94 -3.29 -19.50
N ALA A 32 -8.28 -3.43 -20.64
CA ALA A 32 -7.01 -4.12 -20.82
C ALA A 32 -5.80 -3.47 -20.12
N ASN A 33 -5.92 -2.22 -19.64
CA ASN A 33 -4.80 -1.49 -19.02
C ASN A 33 -4.87 -1.41 -17.49
N VAL A 34 -5.93 -1.89 -16.85
CA VAL A 34 -6.07 -1.85 -15.40
C VAL A 34 -5.34 -3.05 -14.80
N PHE A 35 -4.51 -2.80 -13.79
CA PHE A 35 -3.87 -3.88 -13.03
C PHE A 35 -4.90 -4.70 -12.27
N LYS A 36 -4.73 -6.03 -12.24
CA LYS A 36 -5.53 -6.94 -11.40
C LYS A 36 -5.07 -6.87 -9.93
N THR A 37 -3.76 -6.78 -9.73
CA THR A 37 -3.16 -6.55 -8.43
C THR A 37 -3.30 -5.07 -8.05
N LYS A 38 -3.69 -4.80 -6.81
CA LYS A 38 -3.81 -3.44 -6.30
C LYS A 38 -2.43 -2.88 -5.94
N PHE A 39 -1.61 -2.62 -6.96
CA PHE A 39 -0.34 -1.96 -6.76
C PHE A 39 -0.53 -0.53 -6.29
N SER A 40 0.26 -0.13 -5.30
CA SER A 40 0.20 1.19 -4.65
C SER A 40 1.57 1.88 -4.79
N PRO A 41 1.75 2.72 -5.83
CA PRO A 41 2.98 3.49 -6.00
C PRO A 41 3.19 4.50 -4.88
N GLU A 42 4.48 4.74 -4.55
CA GLU A 42 4.93 5.86 -3.73
C GLU A 42 5.19 7.11 -4.58
N PHE A 43 5.09 8.30 -4.00
CA PHE A 43 5.47 9.53 -4.70
C PHE A 43 6.96 9.55 -5.03
N GLY A 44 7.26 9.97 -6.25
CA GLY A 44 8.62 10.04 -6.78
C GLY A 44 9.02 8.87 -7.67
N ILE A 45 8.38 7.70 -7.55
CA ILE A 45 8.65 6.55 -8.43
C ILE A 45 8.41 6.90 -9.92
N PHE A 46 7.47 7.80 -10.19
CA PHE A 46 7.12 8.26 -11.54
C PHE A 46 7.25 9.78 -11.70
N GLY A 47 8.19 10.39 -10.97
CA GLY A 47 8.37 11.84 -10.93
C GLY A 47 8.85 12.46 -12.25
N ASP A 48 9.68 11.76 -13.01
CA ASP A 48 10.22 12.24 -14.26
C ASP A 48 9.22 12.12 -15.43
N VAL A 49 8.41 11.06 -15.46
CA VAL A 49 7.39 10.90 -16.53
C VAL A 49 6.11 11.66 -16.23
N ALA A 50 5.71 11.78 -14.96
CA ALA A 50 4.44 12.39 -14.54
C ALA A 50 4.61 13.83 -14.00
N GLY A 51 5.85 14.25 -13.74
CA GLY A 51 6.17 15.53 -13.10
C GLY A 51 6.27 15.44 -11.58
N SER A 52 6.84 16.47 -10.97
CA SER A 52 7.10 16.52 -9.52
C SER A 52 5.85 16.77 -8.67
N ASN A 53 4.75 17.24 -9.27
CA ASN A 53 3.52 17.51 -8.53
C ASN A 53 2.82 16.19 -8.15
N PRO A 54 2.57 15.93 -6.86
CA PRO A 54 1.91 14.70 -6.41
C PRO A 54 0.56 14.43 -7.07
N LEU A 55 -0.24 15.46 -7.34
CA LEU A 55 -1.57 15.30 -7.94
C LEU A 55 -1.47 14.86 -9.40
N ASP A 56 -0.45 15.29 -10.11
CA ASP A 56 -0.23 14.88 -11.50
C ASP A 56 0.31 13.45 -11.59
N GLN A 57 1.15 13.03 -10.63
CA GLN A 57 1.58 11.63 -10.50
C GLN A 57 0.40 10.68 -10.26
N ILE A 58 -0.54 11.04 -9.37
CA ILE A 58 -1.76 10.23 -9.12
C ILE A 58 -2.60 10.12 -10.40
N LYS A 59 -2.85 11.23 -11.12
CA LYS A 59 -3.63 11.24 -12.37
C LYS A 59 -2.96 10.38 -13.43
N TRP A 60 -1.66 10.58 -13.63
CA TRP A 60 -0.88 9.77 -14.56
C TRP A 60 -0.94 8.29 -14.21
N GLY A 61 -0.73 7.95 -12.95
CA GLY A 61 -0.82 6.56 -12.47
C GLY A 61 -2.20 5.94 -12.69
N HIS A 62 -3.28 6.70 -12.41
CA HIS A 62 -4.63 6.26 -12.74
C HIS A 62 -4.78 5.96 -14.23
N ASP A 63 -4.22 6.79 -15.10
CA ASP A 63 -4.24 6.60 -16.56
C ASP A 63 -3.41 5.40 -17.01
N GLN A 64 -2.35 5.08 -16.26
CA GLN A 64 -1.61 3.84 -16.40
C GLN A 64 -2.29 2.61 -15.79
N GLY A 65 -3.44 2.75 -15.15
CA GLY A 65 -4.22 1.62 -14.65
C GLY A 65 -4.02 1.29 -13.17
N PHE A 66 -3.23 2.03 -12.43
CA PHE A 66 -3.16 1.92 -10.97
C PHE A 66 -4.51 2.31 -10.34
N ARG A 67 -4.87 1.65 -9.25
CA ARG A 67 -6.12 1.91 -8.51
C ARG A 67 -5.87 2.19 -7.03
N ALA A 68 -4.61 2.31 -6.66
CA ALA A 68 -4.19 2.73 -5.33
C ALA A 68 -2.99 3.67 -5.43
N TRP A 69 -2.73 4.37 -4.33
CA TRP A 69 -1.55 5.20 -4.13
C TRP A 69 -1.17 5.18 -2.65
N GLU A 70 0.10 5.34 -2.30
CA GLU A 70 0.52 5.47 -0.90
C GLU A 70 1.56 6.58 -0.73
N ASN A 71 1.81 6.98 0.51
CA ASN A 71 2.86 7.93 0.83
C ASN A 71 3.41 7.69 2.23
N THR A 72 4.56 7.06 2.30
CA THR A 72 5.28 6.77 3.54
C THR A 72 5.43 8.02 4.40
N MET A 73 5.88 9.14 3.84
CA MET A 73 6.11 10.41 4.54
C MET A 73 4.92 11.37 4.51
N LEU A 74 3.71 10.87 4.48
CA LEU A 74 2.49 11.70 4.42
C LEU A 74 2.35 12.67 5.61
N LYS A 75 2.83 12.29 6.79
CA LYS A 75 2.80 13.13 8.02
C LYS A 75 3.53 14.46 7.83
N ASP A 76 4.54 14.50 6.98
CA ASP A 76 5.37 15.70 6.76
C ASP A 76 4.70 16.70 5.80
N ARG A 77 3.61 16.30 5.16
CA ARG A 77 2.82 17.17 4.29
C ARG A 77 1.84 17.99 5.11
N SER A 78 1.60 19.23 4.66
CA SER A 78 0.56 20.07 5.24
C SER A 78 -0.83 19.45 5.15
N VAL A 79 -1.74 19.85 6.04
CA VAL A 79 -3.15 19.41 6.02
C VAL A 79 -3.79 19.68 4.65
N ASP A 80 -3.54 20.85 4.08
CA ASP A 80 -4.07 21.24 2.76
C ASP A 80 -3.56 20.33 1.63
N GLU A 81 -2.28 19.92 1.66
CA GLU A 81 -1.75 18.95 0.68
C GLU A 81 -2.39 17.56 0.86
N GLN A 82 -2.52 17.09 2.11
CA GLN A 82 -3.17 15.82 2.42
C GLN A 82 -4.61 15.81 1.89
N GLU A 83 -5.38 16.88 2.11
CA GLU A 83 -6.75 17.02 1.63
C GLU A 83 -6.83 17.03 0.09
N LYS A 84 -5.92 17.72 -0.59
CA LYS A 84 -5.83 17.72 -2.06
C LYS A 84 -5.51 16.34 -2.61
N ILE A 85 -4.55 15.62 -2.00
CA ILE A 85 -4.19 14.25 -2.35
C ILE A 85 -5.41 13.34 -2.17
N SER A 86 -6.04 13.37 -0.99
CA SER A 86 -7.22 12.56 -0.66
C SER A 86 -8.36 12.79 -1.65
N LYS A 87 -8.70 14.06 -1.93
CA LYS A 87 -9.74 14.43 -2.89
C LYS A 87 -9.42 13.93 -4.30
N THR A 88 -8.15 13.98 -4.70
CA THR A 88 -7.73 13.51 -6.04
C THR A 88 -7.84 11.99 -6.15
N VAL A 89 -7.33 11.25 -5.16
CA VAL A 89 -7.41 9.78 -5.10
C VAL A 89 -8.86 9.33 -5.14
N GLN A 90 -9.72 9.88 -4.27
CA GLN A 90 -11.14 9.51 -4.19
C GLN A 90 -11.91 9.93 -5.46
N GLY A 91 -11.63 11.12 -6.00
CA GLY A 91 -12.28 11.62 -7.21
C GLY A 91 -11.98 10.79 -8.46
N LEU A 92 -10.89 10.04 -8.47
CA LEU A 92 -10.52 9.08 -9.51
C LEU A 92 -11.01 7.65 -9.22
N GLY A 93 -11.72 7.42 -8.11
CA GLY A 93 -12.14 6.09 -7.70
C GLY A 93 -10.97 5.20 -7.27
N MET A 94 -9.86 5.79 -6.87
CA MET A 94 -8.70 5.09 -6.31
C MET A 94 -8.81 4.99 -4.78
N GLU A 95 -8.00 4.11 -4.20
CA GLU A 95 -7.86 3.97 -2.75
C GLU A 95 -6.49 4.49 -2.29
N PHE A 96 -6.42 5.02 -1.08
CA PHE A 96 -5.13 5.37 -0.46
C PHE A 96 -4.67 4.19 0.41
N GLY A 97 -3.42 3.76 0.22
CA GLY A 97 -2.80 2.67 0.96
C GLY A 97 -2.37 3.08 2.36
N GLN A 98 -1.09 2.97 2.66
CA GLN A 98 -0.52 3.25 3.97
C GLN A 98 0.18 4.61 4.04
N PHE A 99 0.45 5.05 5.26
CA PHE A 99 1.43 6.06 5.64
C PHE A 99 2.10 5.65 6.96
N VAL A 100 3.31 6.17 7.22
CA VAL A 100 4.02 5.88 8.46
C VAL A 100 3.44 6.67 9.64
N GLY A 101 2.98 5.95 10.64
CA GLY A 101 2.53 6.51 11.92
C GLY A 101 3.70 6.82 12.85
N THR A 102 4.55 5.82 13.13
CA THR A 102 5.76 5.97 13.95
C THR A 102 6.97 5.33 13.28
N LEU A 103 8.09 6.02 13.32
CA LEU A 103 9.35 5.57 12.74
C LEU A 103 10.52 6.09 13.58
N THR A 104 11.42 5.17 13.97
CA THR A 104 12.73 5.54 14.50
C THR A 104 13.75 4.45 14.20
N PHE A 105 14.94 4.86 13.80
CA PHE A 105 16.12 3.99 13.61
C PHE A 105 17.18 4.24 14.69
N LYS A 106 16.83 4.87 15.81
CA LYS A 106 17.77 5.28 16.85
C LYS A 106 17.29 4.93 18.26
N ASP A 107 15.99 5.00 18.50
CA ASP A 107 15.44 4.89 19.84
C ASP A 107 14.90 3.50 20.13
N VAL A 108 15.08 3.07 21.37
CA VAL A 108 14.49 1.83 21.91
C VAL A 108 13.07 2.17 22.40
N THR A 109 12.10 2.13 21.47
CA THR A 109 10.72 2.53 21.74
C THR A 109 9.87 1.39 22.25
N PHE A 110 9.57 0.40 21.40
CA PHE A 110 8.70 -0.72 21.76
C PHE A 110 9.38 -1.75 22.66
N ALA A 111 10.64 -2.04 22.39
CA ALA A 111 11.45 -3.00 23.16
C ALA A 111 11.74 -2.53 24.58
N GLY A 112 11.78 -1.22 24.81
CA GLY A 112 12.18 -0.61 26.07
C GLY A 112 11.05 -0.26 27.01
N ARG A 113 11.43 0.30 28.17
CA ARG A 113 10.49 0.79 29.22
C ARG A 113 10.57 2.29 29.46
N ASN A 114 11.25 3.03 28.58
CA ASN A 114 11.31 4.48 28.71
C ASN A 114 9.93 5.09 28.53
N THR A 115 9.34 5.59 29.61
CA THR A 115 7.97 6.13 29.60
C THR A 115 7.82 7.29 28.61
N SER A 116 8.79 8.19 28.54
CA SER A 116 8.73 9.34 27.64
C SER A 116 8.72 8.93 26.16
N LEU A 117 9.55 7.96 25.77
CA LEU A 117 9.57 7.43 24.40
C LEU A 117 8.26 6.70 24.06
N ARG A 118 7.73 5.93 25.02
CA ARG A 118 6.48 5.20 24.84
C ARG A 118 5.27 6.16 24.71
N GLU A 119 5.21 7.21 25.52
CA GLU A 119 4.14 8.23 25.40
C GLU A 119 4.26 8.99 24.08
N LYS A 120 5.47 9.31 23.60
CA LYS A 120 5.66 9.89 22.27
C LYS A 120 5.10 8.99 21.16
N VAL A 121 5.34 7.68 21.22
CA VAL A 121 4.73 6.72 20.28
C VAL A 121 3.21 6.81 20.31
N LEU A 122 2.60 6.87 21.50
CA LEU A 122 1.15 6.96 21.64
C LEU A 122 0.58 8.31 21.14
N ASP A 123 1.32 9.40 21.30
CA ASP A 123 0.93 10.70 20.76
C ASP A 123 0.97 10.69 19.22
N ASP A 124 2.00 10.10 18.62
CA ASP A 124 2.08 9.88 17.17
C ASP A 124 0.93 8.98 16.68
N VAL A 125 0.56 7.95 17.43
CA VAL A 125 -0.56 7.06 17.14
C VAL A 125 -1.89 7.82 17.18
N ARG A 126 -2.13 8.65 18.19
CA ARG A 126 -3.32 9.51 18.29
C ARG A 126 -3.40 10.50 17.12
N ALA A 127 -2.28 11.14 16.77
CA ALA A 127 -2.22 12.04 15.64
C ALA A 127 -2.51 11.34 14.29
N SER A 128 -2.10 10.09 14.15
CA SER A 128 -2.33 9.28 12.95
C SER A 128 -3.82 9.01 12.70
N VAL A 129 -4.67 8.99 13.73
CA VAL A 129 -6.13 8.82 13.59
C VAL A 129 -6.73 9.92 12.70
N GLU A 130 -6.38 11.17 12.93
CA GLU A 130 -6.91 12.29 12.16
C GLU A 130 -6.38 12.31 10.71
N ILE A 131 -5.13 11.89 10.51
CA ILE A 131 -4.56 11.72 9.17
C ILE A 131 -5.30 10.61 8.42
N ALA A 132 -5.49 9.46 9.05
CA ALA A 132 -6.19 8.32 8.44
C ALA A 132 -7.62 8.69 8.04
N LYS A 133 -8.37 9.41 8.88
CA LYS A 133 -9.71 9.93 8.56
C LYS A 133 -9.66 10.87 7.35
N ARG A 134 -8.72 11.82 7.31
CA ARG A 134 -8.56 12.77 6.21
C ARG A 134 -8.26 12.07 4.89
N MET A 135 -7.41 11.04 4.94
CA MET A 135 -7.01 10.28 3.77
C MET A 135 -8.01 9.20 3.34
N ASN A 136 -9.00 8.90 4.17
CA ASN A 136 -9.91 7.76 3.99
C ASN A 136 -9.13 6.44 3.84
N THR A 137 -8.10 6.24 4.65
CA THR A 137 -7.34 4.99 4.74
C THR A 137 -7.47 4.36 6.11
N LYS A 138 -7.25 3.06 6.20
CA LYS A 138 -7.24 2.33 7.47
C LYS A 138 -5.87 1.78 7.86
N PHE A 139 -4.87 1.89 6.98
CA PHE A 139 -3.57 1.28 7.21
C PHE A 139 -2.54 2.32 7.66
N ILE A 140 -1.94 2.06 8.81
CA ILE A 140 -0.87 2.89 9.38
C ILE A 140 0.35 1.99 9.58
N HIS A 141 1.41 2.26 8.83
CA HIS A 141 2.67 1.55 8.90
C HIS A 141 3.48 2.02 10.12
N ASN A 142 4.08 1.08 10.84
CA ASN A 142 4.88 1.41 12.02
C ASN A 142 6.15 0.55 12.08
N VAL A 143 7.28 1.23 12.31
CA VAL A 143 8.57 0.63 12.57
C VAL A 143 8.84 0.67 14.07
N LEU A 144 9.12 -0.49 14.68
CA LEU A 144 9.10 -0.67 16.13
C LEU A 144 10.36 -0.17 16.87
N GLY A 145 11.30 0.45 16.16
CA GLY A 145 12.52 0.99 16.74
C GLY A 145 13.58 -0.06 17.07
N MET A 146 14.58 0.35 17.81
CA MET A 146 15.76 -0.45 18.12
C MET A 146 15.50 -1.47 19.22
N SER A 147 16.25 -2.59 19.18
CA SER A 147 16.37 -3.48 20.32
C SER A 147 17.25 -2.87 21.43
N ASP A 148 17.04 -3.31 22.66
CA ASP A 148 17.93 -2.97 23.78
C ASP A 148 18.93 -4.11 24.02
N PRO A 149 20.23 -3.93 23.69
CA PRO A 149 21.22 -4.98 23.85
C PRO A 149 21.49 -5.35 25.33
N LYS A 150 21.00 -4.55 26.29
CA LYS A 150 21.13 -4.81 27.71
C LYS A 150 19.93 -5.53 28.31
N LEU A 151 18.85 -5.69 27.55
CA LEU A 151 17.63 -6.32 28.02
C LEU A 151 17.43 -7.69 27.35
N PRO A 152 17.22 -8.78 28.09
CA PRO A 152 16.88 -10.08 27.52
C PRO A 152 15.69 -9.99 26.55
N TRP A 153 15.73 -10.80 25.50
CA TRP A 153 14.77 -10.76 24.39
C TRP A 153 13.31 -10.90 24.83
N ASP A 154 13.04 -11.82 25.75
CA ASP A 154 11.66 -12.08 26.21
C ASP A 154 11.04 -10.88 26.92
N PHE A 155 11.84 -10.10 27.66
CA PHE A 155 11.38 -8.85 28.24
C PHE A 155 11.08 -7.78 27.17
N GLN A 156 11.87 -7.73 26.10
CA GLN A 156 11.63 -6.81 24.99
C GLN A 156 10.32 -7.17 24.30
N MET A 157 10.06 -8.45 24.05
CA MET A 157 8.79 -8.94 23.50
C MET A 157 7.61 -8.55 24.38
N ALA A 158 7.70 -8.77 25.69
CA ALA A 158 6.66 -8.41 26.64
C ALA A 158 6.37 -6.90 26.66
N ASN A 159 7.44 -6.07 26.63
CA ASN A 159 7.28 -4.62 26.56
C ASN A 159 6.61 -4.16 25.26
N ALA A 160 6.95 -4.77 24.13
CA ALA A 160 6.33 -4.47 22.84
C ALA A 160 4.85 -4.87 22.82
N ILE A 161 4.51 -6.05 23.31
CA ILE A 161 3.11 -6.51 23.42
C ILE A 161 2.28 -5.54 24.26
N ASP A 162 2.79 -5.08 25.40
CA ASP A 162 2.10 -4.12 26.25
C ASP A 162 1.83 -2.80 25.51
N LEU A 163 2.82 -2.25 24.79
CA LEU A 163 2.62 -1.01 24.03
C LEU A 163 1.66 -1.21 22.84
N LEU A 164 1.77 -2.33 22.14
CA LEU A 164 0.89 -2.68 21.02
C LEU A 164 -0.57 -2.83 21.45
N LYS A 165 -0.84 -3.37 22.64
CA LYS A 165 -2.20 -3.41 23.19
C LYS A 165 -2.79 -2.02 23.42
N ARG A 166 -1.99 -1.10 23.98
CA ARG A 166 -2.40 0.31 24.14
C ARG A 166 -2.66 1.00 22.78
N ILE A 167 -1.90 0.67 21.74
CA ILE A 167 -2.14 1.15 20.37
C ILE A 167 -3.45 0.57 19.82
N ALA A 168 -3.69 -0.72 20.01
CA ALA A 168 -4.93 -1.37 19.60
C ALA A 168 -6.16 -0.65 20.21
N GLU A 169 -6.13 -0.36 21.51
CA GLU A 169 -7.19 0.39 22.21
C GLU A 169 -7.49 1.77 21.57
N ILE A 170 -6.47 2.42 20.97
CA ILE A 170 -6.65 3.70 20.27
C ILE A 170 -7.23 3.50 18.88
N TYR A 171 -6.81 2.46 18.15
CA TYR A 171 -7.17 2.27 16.75
C TYR A 171 -8.49 1.53 16.54
N GLU A 172 -8.85 0.57 17.44
CA GLU A 172 -10.07 -0.23 17.33
C GLU A 172 -11.35 0.60 17.18
N PRO A 173 -11.58 1.68 17.96
CA PRO A 173 -12.80 2.48 17.85
C PRO A 173 -12.95 3.15 16.48
N HIS A 174 -11.85 3.25 15.71
CA HIS A 174 -11.81 3.89 14.40
C HIS A 174 -11.70 2.88 13.24
N GLY A 175 -11.63 1.58 13.51
CA GLY A 175 -11.42 0.54 12.50
C GLY A 175 -10.07 0.65 11.79
N LEU A 176 -9.08 1.27 12.44
CA LEU A 176 -7.73 1.45 11.90
C LEU A 176 -6.86 0.22 12.18
N ILE A 177 -5.90 -0.02 11.32
CA ILE A 177 -5.00 -1.17 11.39
C ILE A 177 -3.56 -0.66 11.36
N MET A 178 -2.86 -0.84 12.47
CA MET A 178 -1.41 -0.77 12.49
C MET A 178 -0.84 -1.95 11.75
N VAL A 179 0.03 -1.74 10.79
CA VAL A 179 0.80 -2.78 10.13
C VAL A 179 2.27 -2.67 10.54
N MET A 180 2.78 -3.72 11.19
CA MET A 180 4.15 -3.80 11.70
C MET A 180 5.07 -4.37 10.63
N GLU A 181 6.13 -3.68 10.30
CA GLU A 181 7.14 -4.14 9.36
C GLU A 181 8.34 -4.80 10.05
N SER A 182 8.74 -5.96 9.54
CA SER A 182 10.00 -6.61 9.93
C SER A 182 11.13 -6.10 9.05
N MET A 183 12.12 -5.44 9.67
CA MET A 183 13.25 -4.80 9.00
C MET A 183 14.45 -5.72 8.98
N ASN A 184 15.09 -5.99 7.82
CA ASN A 184 16.24 -6.86 7.77
C ASN A 184 17.47 -6.30 8.53
N HIS A 185 18.11 -7.14 9.32
CA HIS A 185 19.33 -6.82 10.07
C HIS A 185 20.62 -7.01 9.26
N LYS A 186 20.55 -7.86 8.24
CA LYS A 186 21.76 -8.34 7.57
C LYS A 186 22.43 -7.28 6.72
N ILE A 187 21.63 -6.34 6.18
CA ILE A 187 22.13 -5.32 5.27
C ILE A 187 21.73 -3.92 5.72
N ASP A 188 20.41 -3.64 5.83
CA ASP A 188 19.93 -2.24 5.87
C ASP A 188 19.76 -1.70 7.29
N HIS A 189 19.28 -2.54 8.22
CA HIS A 189 18.78 -2.06 9.52
C HIS A 189 19.33 -2.87 10.71
N PRO A 190 20.65 -2.98 10.90
CA PRO A 190 21.22 -3.71 12.02
C PRO A 190 20.76 -3.14 13.35
N GLY A 191 20.34 -4.03 14.26
CA GLY A 191 19.89 -3.65 15.60
C GLY A 191 18.43 -3.30 15.76
N MET A 192 17.63 -3.30 14.70
CA MET A 192 16.16 -3.12 14.82
C MET A 192 15.54 -4.22 15.66
N PHE A 193 14.52 -3.86 16.47
CA PHE A 193 13.86 -4.84 17.34
C PHE A 193 13.07 -5.86 16.53
N LEU A 194 12.18 -5.43 15.65
CA LEU A 194 11.39 -6.32 14.81
C LEU A 194 12.12 -6.60 13.49
N HIS A 195 12.54 -7.85 13.26
CA HIS A 195 13.36 -8.20 12.11
C HIS A 195 13.05 -9.55 11.46
N THR A 196 12.06 -10.30 11.98
CA THR A 196 11.60 -11.55 11.36
C THR A 196 10.08 -11.65 11.34
N ILE A 197 9.54 -12.36 10.36
CA ILE A 197 8.09 -12.60 10.26
C ILE A 197 7.57 -13.47 11.41
N PRO A 198 8.24 -14.55 11.85
CA PRO A 198 7.81 -15.30 13.04
C PRO A 198 7.68 -14.43 14.29
N GLN A 199 8.58 -13.46 14.47
CA GLN A 199 8.50 -12.49 15.57
C GLN A 199 7.29 -11.56 15.42
N ALA A 200 7.06 -10.99 14.22
CA ALA A 200 5.91 -10.14 13.94
C ALA A 200 4.59 -10.90 14.16
N TYR A 201 4.52 -12.13 13.69
CA TYR A 201 3.39 -13.02 13.90
C TYR A 201 3.13 -13.27 15.39
N ALA A 202 4.17 -13.61 16.17
CA ALA A 202 4.04 -13.84 17.61
C ALA A 202 3.52 -12.58 18.35
N LEU A 203 3.99 -11.39 17.97
CA LEU A 203 3.50 -10.13 18.52
C LEU A 203 2.01 -9.92 18.18
N ALA A 204 1.62 -10.05 16.92
CA ALA A 204 0.22 -9.89 16.49
C ALA A 204 -0.72 -10.87 17.21
N LYS A 205 -0.34 -12.15 17.30
CA LYS A 205 -1.11 -13.18 18.01
C LYS A 205 -1.22 -12.89 19.51
N ALA A 206 -0.14 -12.42 20.16
CA ALA A 206 -0.14 -12.09 21.58
C ALA A 206 -0.97 -10.84 21.91
N VAL A 207 -1.04 -9.88 20.98
CA VAL A 207 -1.96 -8.72 21.09
C VAL A 207 -3.40 -9.15 20.88
N GLY A 208 -3.67 -10.00 19.88
CA GLY A 208 -4.99 -10.60 19.62
C GLY A 208 -6.02 -9.61 19.09
N SER A 209 -5.58 -8.50 18.46
CA SER A 209 -6.44 -7.44 17.93
C SER A 209 -6.46 -7.43 16.39
N ALA A 210 -7.62 -7.11 15.83
CA ALA A 210 -7.74 -6.84 14.40
C ALA A 210 -7.02 -5.53 13.97
N SER A 211 -6.72 -4.66 14.94
CA SER A 211 -6.06 -3.38 14.72
C SER A 211 -4.53 -3.43 14.79
N VAL A 212 -3.93 -4.62 15.01
CA VAL A 212 -2.47 -4.82 14.99
C VAL A 212 -2.16 -6.03 14.13
N LYS A 213 -1.56 -5.79 12.99
CA LYS A 213 -1.30 -6.79 11.95
C LYS A 213 0.13 -6.65 11.39
N VAL A 214 0.50 -7.55 10.50
CA VAL A 214 1.83 -7.63 9.88
C VAL A 214 1.80 -6.98 8.50
N LEU A 215 2.81 -6.17 8.21
CA LEU A 215 3.23 -5.80 6.88
C LEU A 215 4.32 -6.78 6.44
N PHE A 216 4.08 -7.45 5.32
CA PHE A 216 5.02 -8.39 4.72
C PHE A 216 5.73 -7.71 3.55
N ASP A 217 6.96 -7.24 3.78
CA ASP A 217 7.83 -6.74 2.71
C ASP A 217 8.72 -7.86 2.18
N PHE A 218 8.48 -8.26 0.93
CA PHE A 218 9.25 -9.32 0.28
C PHE A 218 10.74 -9.04 0.21
N TYR A 219 11.16 -7.78 0.06
CA TYR A 219 12.56 -7.38 0.07
C TYR A 219 13.24 -7.71 1.41
N HIS A 220 12.65 -7.23 2.50
CA HIS A 220 13.22 -7.46 3.83
C HIS A 220 13.20 -8.94 4.23
N VAL A 221 12.12 -9.65 3.91
CA VAL A 221 11.98 -11.07 4.23
C VAL A 221 12.98 -11.91 3.44
N GLN A 222 13.17 -11.64 2.13
CA GLN A 222 14.14 -12.36 1.32
C GLN A 222 15.56 -12.23 1.87
N ILE A 223 15.99 -11.03 2.23
CA ILE A 223 17.31 -10.77 2.80
C ILE A 223 17.45 -11.44 4.17
N GLN A 224 16.46 -11.29 5.04
CA GLN A 224 16.57 -11.70 6.43
C GLN A 224 16.39 -13.21 6.62
N GLU A 225 15.41 -13.81 5.95
CA GLU A 225 14.96 -15.17 6.21
C GLU A 225 15.02 -16.05 4.96
N GLY A 226 14.75 -15.50 3.78
CA GLY A 226 14.49 -16.30 2.59
C GLY A 226 13.19 -17.10 2.72
N ASN A 227 13.02 -18.15 1.88
CA ASN A 227 11.88 -19.07 1.95
C ASN A 227 10.52 -18.35 2.01
N VAL A 228 10.36 -17.30 1.19
CA VAL A 228 9.33 -16.27 1.35
C VAL A 228 7.89 -16.79 1.28
N LEU A 229 7.56 -17.72 0.38
CA LEU A 229 6.19 -18.23 0.25
C LEU A 229 5.76 -19.11 1.44
N PRO A 230 6.55 -20.08 1.91
CA PRO A 230 6.23 -20.80 3.14
C PRO A 230 6.14 -19.90 4.37
N THR A 231 7.01 -18.88 4.48
CA THR A 231 6.95 -17.89 5.58
C THR A 231 5.68 -17.07 5.52
N LEU A 232 5.26 -16.63 4.32
CA LEU A 232 3.99 -15.97 4.08
C LEU A 232 2.80 -16.84 4.53
N ASP A 233 2.83 -18.13 4.21
CA ASP A 233 1.76 -19.07 4.56
C ASP A 233 1.58 -19.22 6.06
N TYR A 234 2.68 -19.34 6.81
CA TYR A 234 2.62 -19.46 8.26
C TYR A 234 2.06 -18.21 8.95
N ALA A 235 2.25 -17.04 8.35
CA ALA A 235 1.79 -15.78 8.93
C ALA A 235 0.49 -15.24 8.31
N TRP A 236 -0.12 -15.97 7.38
CA TRP A 236 -1.20 -15.49 6.50
C TRP A 236 -2.36 -14.82 7.22
N ASP A 237 -2.82 -15.36 8.33
CA ASP A 237 -3.97 -14.85 9.09
C ASP A 237 -3.67 -13.52 9.82
N GLU A 238 -2.41 -13.14 9.92
CA GLU A 238 -1.99 -11.88 10.54
C GLU A 238 -1.45 -10.85 9.52
N ILE A 239 -1.29 -11.22 8.23
CA ILE A 239 -0.82 -10.28 7.21
C ILE A 239 -1.98 -9.41 6.71
N ALA A 240 -1.79 -8.08 6.78
CA ALA A 240 -2.79 -7.13 6.32
C ALA A 240 -2.30 -6.21 5.18
N TYR A 241 -0.98 -6.11 4.99
CA TYR A 241 -0.36 -5.28 3.97
C TYR A 241 0.85 -5.99 3.37
N ILE A 242 1.10 -5.75 2.08
CA ILE A 242 2.25 -6.32 1.37
C ILE A 242 3.03 -5.18 0.73
N GLN A 243 4.38 -5.28 0.78
CA GLN A 243 5.27 -4.42 0.03
C GLN A 243 6.23 -5.25 -0.82
N VAL A 244 6.69 -4.66 -1.92
CA VAL A 244 7.58 -5.28 -2.90
C VAL A 244 8.74 -4.36 -3.24
N GLY A 245 9.92 -4.95 -3.31
CA GLY A 245 11.15 -4.44 -3.84
C GLY A 245 12.04 -5.63 -4.15
N ASP A 246 12.86 -5.57 -5.21
CA ASP A 246 13.70 -6.70 -5.56
C ASP A 246 15.10 -6.61 -4.92
N THR A 247 15.70 -7.75 -4.66
CA THR A 247 17.04 -7.84 -4.06
C THR A 247 17.96 -8.66 -4.97
N PRO A 248 19.25 -8.27 -5.09
CA PRO A 248 19.92 -7.11 -4.48
C PRO A 248 19.51 -5.77 -5.12
N GLY A 249 19.68 -4.68 -4.37
CA GLY A 249 19.59 -3.29 -4.89
C GLY A 249 18.32 -2.54 -4.55
N ARG A 250 17.27 -3.20 -4.03
CA ARG A 250 15.97 -2.62 -3.69
C ARG A 250 15.39 -1.78 -4.85
N ASN A 251 15.36 -2.41 -6.04
CA ASN A 251 14.80 -1.83 -7.26
C ASN A 251 13.47 -2.51 -7.62
N GLU A 252 12.91 -2.12 -8.79
CA GLU A 252 11.65 -2.68 -9.30
C GLU A 252 11.74 -4.21 -9.48
N PRO A 253 10.63 -4.94 -9.35
CA PRO A 253 10.54 -6.37 -9.63
C PRO A 253 11.17 -6.76 -10.97
N THR A 254 11.76 -7.96 -11.03
CA THR A 254 12.48 -8.52 -12.18
C THR A 254 13.91 -8.03 -12.36
N THR A 255 14.43 -7.23 -11.46
CA THR A 255 15.83 -6.77 -11.49
C THR A 255 16.74 -7.55 -10.55
N GLY A 256 16.17 -8.37 -9.68
CA GLY A 256 16.88 -9.17 -8.68
C GLY A 256 16.54 -10.65 -8.73
N GLU A 257 16.55 -11.30 -7.57
CA GLU A 257 16.42 -12.75 -7.43
C GLU A 257 15.02 -13.25 -7.07
N ILE A 258 14.08 -12.34 -6.73
CA ILE A 258 12.72 -12.75 -6.33
C ILE A 258 11.89 -13.06 -7.58
N ASN A 259 11.30 -14.25 -7.63
CA ASN A 259 10.40 -14.63 -8.72
C ASN A 259 9.01 -13.99 -8.55
N TYR A 260 8.91 -12.68 -8.78
CA TYR A 260 7.68 -11.92 -8.62
C TYR A 260 6.49 -12.41 -9.45
N PRO A 261 6.64 -12.89 -10.72
CA PRO A 261 5.52 -13.49 -11.42
C PRO A 261 4.87 -14.65 -10.66
N ASN A 262 5.67 -15.51 -10.04
CA ASN A 262 5.18 -16.61 -9.23
C ASN A 262 4.58 -16.10 -7.90
N VAL A 263 5.23 -15.16 -7.25
CA VAL A 263 4.78 -14.58 -5.97
C VAL A 263 3.41 -13.91 -6.12
N LEU A 264 3.23 -13.06 -7.11
CA LEU A 264 1.98 -12.31 -7.29
C LEU A 264 0.83 -13.23 -7.77
N GLN A 265 1.13 -14.21 -8.61
CA GLN A 265 0.15 -15.22 -8.98
C GLN A 265 -0.29 -16.03 -7.74
N TYR A 266 0.67 -16.43 -6.90
CA TYR A 266 0.40 -17.14 -5.66
C TYR A 266 -0.51 -16.33 -4.71
N LEU A 267 -0.22 -15.04 -4.50
CA LEU A 267 -1.06 -14.14 -3.72
C LEU A 267 -2.47 -14.03 -4.28
N TYR A 268 -2.57 -13.88 -5.60
CA TYR A 268 -3.86 -13.78 -6.29
C TYR A 268 -4.69 -15.06 -6.13
N ASP A 269 -4.10 -16.23 -6.35
CA ASP A 269 -4.76 -17.53 -6.23
C ASP A 269 -5.19 -17.81 -4.78
N LYS A 270 -4.40 -17.34 -3.82
CA LYS A 270 -4.70 -17.41 -2.39
C LYS A 270 -5.81 -16.45 -1.95
N GLY A 271 -6.28 -15.60 -2.85
CA GLY A 271 -7.38 -14.66 -2.61
C GLY A 271 -6.95 -13.30 -2.06
N TYR A 272 -5.66 -12.95 -2.05
CA TYR A 272 -5.24 -11.61 -1.65
C TYR A 272 -5.76 -10.58 -2.63
N ARG A 273 -6.43 -9.55 -2.11
CA ARG A 273 -6.97 -8.42 -2.88
C ARG A 273 -6.65 -7.09 -2.20
N GLY A 274 -5.73 -7.14 -1.22
CA GLY A 274 -5.22 -5.98 -0.50
C GLY A 274 -4.21 -5.17 -1.32
N PHE A 275 -3.59 -4.21 -0.68
CA PHE A 275 -2.56 -3.36 -1.29
C PHE A 275 -1.25 -4.11 -1.44
N VAL A 276 -0.56 -3.83 -2.54
CA VAL A 276 0.83 -4.22 -2.78
C VAL A 276 1.62 -2.94 -3.01
N GLY A 277 2.24 -2.44 -1.96
CA GLY A 277 3.04 -1.21 -1.95
C GLY A 277 4.31 -1.36 -2.78
N MET A 278 4.65 -0.32 -3.53
CA MET A 278 5.85 -0.27 -4.35
C MET A 278 6.93 0.48 -3.58
N GLU A 279 7.67 -0.24 -2.72
CA GLU A 279 8.70 0.36 -1.86
C GLU A 279 10.12 0.04 -2.34
N HIS A 280 10.53 0.71 -3.40
CA HIS A 280 11.83 0.50 -4.03
C HIS A 280 12.25 1.70 -4.86
N GLY A 281 13.53 1.73 -5.23
CA GLY A 281 14.05 2.64 -6.25
C GLY A 281 13.81 2.14 -7.69
N THR A 282 14.50 2.75 -8.64
CA THR A 282 14.51 2.33 -10.04
C THR A 282 15.93 1.90 -10.42
N SER A 283 16.06 0.77 -11.14
CA SER A 283 17.36 0.23 -11.56
C SER A 283 18.09 1.12 -12.56
N LYS A 284 17.35 2.00 -13.24
CA LYS A 284 17.86 3.01 -14.15
C LYS A 284 17.35 4.38 -13.75
N ALA A 285 18.14 5.41 -14.04
CA ALA A 285 17.76 6.78 -13.74
C ALA A 285 16.75 7.35 -14.75
N GLY A 286 16.00 8.36 -14.31
CA GLY A 286 15.15 9.18 -15.14
C GLY A 286 13.97 8.46 -15.77
N LYS A 287 13.40 9.04 -16.82
CA LYS A 287 12.22 8.50 -17.51
C LYS A 287 12.38 7.07 -18.01
N GLU A 288 13.60 6.67 -18.39
CA GLU A 288 13.86 5.30 -18.84
C GLU A 288 13.63 4.31 -17.70
N GLY A 289 14.13 4.59 -16.49
CA GLY A 289 13.97 3.76 -15.32
C GLY A 289 12.50 3.66 -14.89
N GLU A 290 11.81 4.80 -14.87
CA GLU A 290 10.38 4.84 -14.49
C GLU A 290 9.49 4.06 -15.46
N LEU A 291 9.74 4.16 -16.77
CA LEU A 291 9.04 3.37 -17.78
C LEU A 291 9.39 1.88 -17.71
N ALA A 292 10.65 1.54 -17.41
CA ALA A 292 11.06 0.17 -17.15
C ALA A 292 10.34 -0.41 -15.91
N THR A 293 10.22 0.38 -14.84
CA THR A 293 9.42 0.02 -13.66
C THR A 293 7.97 -0.27 -14.04
N LEU A 294 7.31 0.60 -14.79
CA LEU A 294 5.93 0.36 -15.25
C LEU A 294 5.82 -0.94 -16.06
N ALA A 295 6.78 -1.18 -16.96
CA ALA A 295 6.82 -2.40 -17.77
C ALA A 295 7.03 -3.66 -16.92
N ALA A 296 7.90 -3.59 -15.91
CA ALA A 296 8.11 -4.67 -14.94
C ALA A 296 6.80 -5.05 -14.23
N TYR A 297 6.08 -4.06 -13.68
CA TYR A 297 4.79 -4.30 -13.03
C TYR A 297 3.73 -4.88 -13.98
N ARG A 298 3.70 -4.46 -15.25
CA ARG A 298 2.85 -5.07 -16.27
C ARG A 298 3.17 -6.55 -16.51
N SER A 299 4.45 -6.91 -16.46
CA SER A 299 4.91 -8.26 -16.73
C SER A 299 4.62 -9.25 -15.59
N ILE A 300 4.53 -8.76 -14.36
CA ILE A 300 4.34 -9.57 -13.16
C ILE A 300 2.90 -9.58 -12.64
N ASP A 301 2.02 -8.74 -13.18
CA ASP A 301 0.62 -8.70 -12.73
C ASP A 301 -0.06 -10.06 -12.87
N ALA A 302 -0.90 -10.43 -11.91
CA ALA A 302 -1.57 -11.73 -11.89
C ALA A 302 -2.38 -11.98 -13.17
N LYS A 303 -2.44 -13.23 -13.59
CA LYS A 303 -3.11 -13.63 -14.85
C LYS A 303 -4.56 -14.09 -14.63
#